data_9e7b6d91874b0bfb8999c23de4cad0a0
#
_entry.id   9e7b6d91874b0bfb8999c23de4cad0a0
#
_cell.length_a   1.000
_cell.length_b   1.000
_cell.length_c   1.000
_cell.angle_alpha   90.00
_cell.angle_beta   90.00
_cell.angle_gamma   90.00
#
_symmetry.space_group_name_H-M   'P 1'
#
loop_
_entity.id
_entity.type
_entity.pdbx_description
1 polymer ?
#
loop_
_entity_poly.entity_id
_entity_poly.type
_entity_poly.pdbx_seq_one_letter_code
_entity_poly.pdbx_strand_id
1 'polypeptide(L)'
;MGILNLYDWGLPSQAQHLARYKDNQPLYNMARGLWTDLNSASMYFSIAAIVVAILAACYYYYGYNKLPGRKYRVSHWAIWIGITATVTIILTMVLGNVMVSSTLKEQMGFILRISLINGLYASAVYFIISFVICNLPVPTNAYRFLKIGK
;
A
#
# COMPACT_ATOMS: atom_id res chain seq x y z
N MET A 1 -1.15 -2.70 -20.61
CA MET A 1 -1.65 -3.32 -19.37
C MET A 1 -1.49 -2.30 -18.26
N GLY A 2 -2.58 -1.83 -17.66
CA GLY A 2 -2.51 -0.86 -16.58
C GLY A 2 -2.10 -1.54 -15.26
N ILE A 3 -1.40 -0.81 -14.40
CA ILE A 3 -1.00 -1.27 -13.06
C ILE A 3 -2.23 -1.56 -12.18
N LEU A 4 -3.42 -1.05 -12.57
CA LEU A 4 -4.68 -1.33 -11.90
C LEU A 4 -4.99 -2.84 -11.79
N ASN A 5 -4.46 -3.68 -12.68
CA ASN A 5 -4.58 -5.13 -12.61
C ASN A 5 -4.03 -5.72 -11.30
N LEU A 6 -3.13 -5.03 -10.60
CA LEU A 6 -2.67 -5.43 -9.26
C LEU A 6 -3.78 -5.40 -8.21
N TYR A 7 -4.88 -4.69 -8.48
CA TYR A 7 -6.00 -4.51 -7.57
C TYR A 7 -7.24 -5.32 -7.99
N ASP A 8 -7.17 -6.07 -9.11
CA ASP A 8 -8.32 -6.81 -9.69
C ASP A 8 -8.93 -7.83 -8.72
N TRP A 9 -8.14 -8.37 -7.81
CA TRP A 9 -8.64 -9.32 -6.81
C TRP A 9 -9.56 -8.68 -5.74
N GLY A 10 -9.53 -7.37 -5.57
CA GLY A 10 -10.36 -6.63 -4.60
C GLY A 10 -11.31 -5.63 -5.23
N LEU A 11 -11.27 -5.46 -6.57
CA LEU A 11 -12.12 -4.56 -7.33
C LEU A 11 -12.99 -5.35 -8.32
N PRO A 12 -14.22 -4.87 -8.64
CA PRO A 12 -14.97 -5.41 -9.76
C PRO A 12 -14.20 -5.14 -11.06
N SER A 13 -14.39 -5.99 -12.08
CA SER A 13 -13.81 -5.71 -13.38
C SER A 13 -14.42 -4.44 -14.00
N GLN A 14 -13.65 -3.75 -14.85
CA GLN A 14 -14.16 -2.56 -15.57
C GLN A 14 -15.48 -2.84 -16.28
N ALA A 15 -15.59 -4.00 -16.95
CA ALA A 15 -16.79 -4.41 -17.66
C ALA A 15 -18.00 -4.57 -16.72
N GLN A 16 -17.81 -5.18 -15.56
CA GLN A 16 -18.86 -5.34 -14.55
C GLN A 16 -19.29 -3.98 -13.97
N HIS A 17 -18.33 -3.08 -13.73
CA HIS A 17 -18.65 -1.75 -13.22
C HIS A 17 -19.44 -0.95 -14.26
N LEU A 18 -18.99 -0.88 -15.51
CA LEU A 18 -19.66 -0.15 -16.59
C LEU A 18 -21.02 -0.74 -16.95
N ALA A 19 -21.20 -2.06 -16.84
CA ALA A 19 -22.46 -2.72 -17.13
C ALA A 19 -23.63 -2.20 -16.28
N ARG A 20 -23.36 -1.72 -15.06
CA ARG A 20 -24.38 -1.16 -14.15
C ARG A 20 -24.99 0.16 -14.63
N TYR A 21 -24.32 0.86 -15.53
CA TYR A 21 -24.70 2.20 -16.00
C TYR A 21 -25.05 2.26 -17.48
N LYS A 22 -25.24 1.09 -18.15
CA LYS A 22 -25.51 1.00 -19.60
C LYS A 22 -26.72 1.83 -20.06
N ASP A 23 -27.75 1.89 -19.22
CA ASP A 23 -29.02 2.54 -19.56
C ASP A 23 -29.02 4.04 -19.31
N ASN A 24 -27.93 4.59 -18.74
CA ASN A 24 -27.79 6.01 -18.42
C ASN A 24 -26.46 6.55 -18.93
N GLN A 25 -26.46 7.12 -20.13
CA GLN A 25 -25.27 7.60 -20.82
C GLN A 25 -24.42 8.60 -20.00
N PRO A 26 -24.98 9.59 -19.32
CA PRO A 26 -24.20 10.49 -18.46
C PRO A 26 -23.46 9.74 -17.33
N LEU A 27 -24.14 8.83 -16.63
CA LEU A 27 -23.52 8.03 -15.56
C LEU A 27 -22.50 7.04 -16.09
N TYR A 28 -22.71 6.47 -17.28
CA TYR A 28 -21.76 5.61 -17.95
C TYR A 28 -20.44 6.35 -18.24
N ASN A 29 -20.53 7.59 -18.75
CA ASN A 29 -19.36 8.41 -19.03
C ASN A 29 -18.60 8.78 -17.73
N MET A 30 -19.31 9.09 -16.64
CA MET A 30 -18.70 9.32 -15.33
C MET A 30 -18.02 8.07 -14.78
N ALA A 31 -18.64 6.90 -14.90
CA ALA A 31 -18.06 5.63 -14.47
C ALA A 31 -16.81 5.27 -15.27
N ARG A 32 -16.80 5.53 -16.56
CA ARG A 32 -15.62 5.38 -17.41
C ARG A 32 -14.49 6.34 -17.04
N GLY A 33 -14.83 7.60 -16.75
CA GLY A 33 -13.88 8.60 -16.25
C GLY A 33 -13.24 8.16 -14.94
N LEU A 34 -14.04 7.75 -13.96
CA LEU A 34 -13.56 7.22 -12.68
C LEU A 34 -12.53 6.09 -12.89
N TRP A 35 -12.83 5.14 -13.79
CA TRP A 35 -11.93 4.03 -14.05
C TRP A 35 -10.61 4.47 -14.70
N THR A 36 -10.68 5.46 -15.58
CA THR A 36 -9.49 6.05 -16.22
C THR A 36 -8.61 6.77 -15.19
N ASP A 37 -9.22 7.55 -14.30
CA ASP A 37 -8.51 8.27 -13.23
C ASP A 37 -7.85 7.29 -12.25
N LEU A 38 -8.58 6.24 -11.84
CA LEU A 38 -8.02 5.19 -10.97
C LEU A 38 -6.86 4.46 -11.63
N ASN A 39 -6.95 4.16 -12.93
CA ASN A 39 -5.87 3.50 -13.65
C ASN A 39 -4.62 4.38 -13.76
N SER A 40 -4.77 5.67 -14.03
CA SER A 40 -3.64 6.61 -14.06
C SER A 40 -3.05 6.84 -12.66
N ALA A 41 -3.88 6.91 -11.61
CA ALA A 41 -3.44 7.07 -10.24
C ALA A 41 -2.79 5.80 -9.65
N SER A 42 -3.10 4.61 -10.17
CA SER A 42 -2.65 3.32 -9.63
C SER A 42 -1.12 3.19 -9.55
N MET A 43 -0.39 3.78 -10.49
CA MET A 43 1.07 3.82 -10.47
C MET A 43 1.60 4.60 -9.25
N TYR A 44 1.02 5.75 -8.97
CA TYR A 44 1.41 6.59 -7.82
C TYR A 44 1.09 5.90 -6.50
N PHE A 45 -0.05 5.20 -6.42
CA PHE A 45 -0.43 4.41 -5.25
C PHE A 45 0.59 3.30 -4.96
N SER A 46 1.01 2.57 -6.00
CA SER A 46 1.99 1.48 -5.87
C SER A 46 3.37 2.02 -5.47
N ILE A 47 3.82 3.11 -6.08
CA ILE A 47 5.09 3.76 -5.71
C ILE A 47 5.05 4.23 -4.26
N ALA A 48 3.96 4.89 -3.84
CA ALA A 48 3.81 5.36 -2.46
C ALA A 48 3.89 4.20 -1.46
N ALA A 49 3.23 3.06 -1.73
CA ALA A 49 3.29 1.89 -0.87
C ALA A 49 4.72 1.33 -0.73
N ILE A 50 5.47 1.23 -1.84
CA ILE A 50 6.86 0.76 -1.83
C ILE A 50 7.76 1.73 -1.07
N VAL A 51 7.66 3.03 -1.33
CA VAL A 51 8.50 4.06 -0.68
C VAL A 51 8.26 4.09 0.83
N VAL A 52 6.99 4.07 1.26
CA VAL A 52 6.65 4.05 2.69
C VAL A 52 7.22 2.79 3.36
N ALA A 53 7.09 1.62 2.72
CA ALA A 53 7.61 0.36 3.27
C ALA A 53 9.14 0.37 3.39
N ILE A 54 9.87 0.89 2.38
CA ILE A 54 11.32 1.02 2.42
C ILE A 54 11.75 1.96 3.55
N LEU A 55 11.16 3.15 3.62
CA LEU A 55 11.50 4.15 4.64
C LEU A 55 11.21 3.64 6.05
N ALA A 56 10.06 2.98 6.26
CA ALA A 56 9.70 2.42 7.55
C ALA A 56 10.65 1.29 7.97
N ALA A 57 11.01 0.38 7.06
CA ALA A 57 11.97 -0.68 7.34
C ALA A 57 13.37 -0.12 7.64
N CYS A 58 13.86 0.81 6.82
CA CYS A 58 15.15 1.45 7.05
C CYS A 58 15.17 2.18 8.39
N TYR A 59 14.13 2.94 8.70
CA TYR A 59 14.04 3.63 9.99
C TYR A 59 13.98 2.65 11.16
N TYR A 60 13.22 1.56 11.05
CA TYR A 60 13.17 0.53 12.09
C TYR A 60 14.55 -0.07 12.36
N TYR A 61 15.29 -0.50 11.33
CA TYR A 61 16.56 -1.18 11.50
C TYR A 61 17.74 -0.25 11.80
N TYR A 62 17.79 0.94 11.20
CA TYR A 62 18.95 1.84 11.31
C TYR A 62 18.72 3.06 12.21
N GLY A 63 17.48 3.46 12.44
CA GLY A 63 17.11 4.59 13.30
C GLY A 63 16.63 4.12 14.67
N TYR A 64 15.43 3.57 14.71
CA TYR A 64 14.75 3.18 15.94
C TYR A 64 15.54 2.20 16.81
N ASN A 65 16.21 1.24 16.20
CA ASN A 65 16.98 0.22 16.90
C ASN A 65 18.37 0.67 17.39
N LYS A 66 18.83 1.86 17.00
CA LYS A 66 20.06 2.44 17.52
C LYS A 66 19.89 3.18 18.84
N LEU A 67 18.67 3.41 19.28
CA LEU A 67 18.39 4.14 20.52
C LEU A 67 18.87 3.34 21.74
N PRO A 68 19.67 3.96 22.66
CA PRO A 68 20.23 3.28 23.82
C PRO A 68 19.15 2.74 24.76
N GLY A 69 19.41 1.59 25.39
CA GLY A 69 18.53 0.97 26.38
C GLY A 69 17.34 0.18 25.83
N ARG A 70 17.19 0.04 24.51
CA ARG A 70 16.09 -0.72 23.93
C ARG A 70 16.42 -2.19 23.77
N LYS A 71 15.57 -3.05 24.37
CA LYS A 71 15.57 -4.49 24.14
C LYS A 71 14.62 -4.77 22.95
N TYR A 72 15.17 -5.33 21.90
CA TYR A 72 14.42 -5.62 20.67
C TYR A 72 13.54 -6.86 20.85
N ARG A 73 12.24 -6.69 20.57
CA ARG A 73 11.25 -7.76 20.64
C ARG A 73 10.54 -7.90 19.29
N VAL A 74 10.07 -9.11 19.01
CA VAL A 74 9.23 -9.37 17.82
C VAL A 74 8.00 -8.46 17.77
N SER A 75 7.43 -8.12 18.95
CA SER A 75 6.29 -7.21 19.07
C SER A 75 6.57 -5.82 18.48
N HIS A 76 7.77 -5.27 18.67
CA HIS A 76 8.13 -3.98 18.10
C HIS A 76 8.17 -4.02 16.58
N TRP A 77 8.69 -5.09 16.00
CA TRP A 77 8.68 -5.31 14.57
C TRP A 77 7.26 -5.42 14.01
N ALA A 78 6.38 -6.18 14.69
CA ALA A 78 4.97 -6.31 14.30
C ALA A 78 4.22 -4.97 14.36
N ILE A 79 4.49 -4.14 15.39
CA ILE A 79 3.94 -2.79 15.50
C ILE A 79 4.37 -1.93 14.30
N TRP A 80 5.64 -2.03 13.87
CA TRP A 80 6.13 -1.27 12.71
C TRP A 80 5.49 -1.71 11.39
N ILE A 81 5.15 -2.98 11.22
CA ILE A 81 4.32 -3.43 10.08
C ILE A 81 2.95 -2.75 10.13
N GLY A 82 2.30 -2.75 11.30
CA GLY A 82 1.00 -2.09 11.49
C GLY A 82 1.05 -0.59 11.18
N ILE A 83 2.08 0.11 11.65
CA ILE A 83 2.31 1.53 11.36
C ILE A 83 2.49 1.73 9.85
N THR A 84 3.31 0.90 9.19
CA THR A 84 3.55 0.97 7.74
C THR A 84 2.26 0.80 6.96
N ALA A 85 1.44 -0.20 7.31
CA ALA A 85 0.14 -0.43 6.68
C ALA A 85 -0.78 0.79 6.86
N THR A 86 -0.91 1.29 8.10
CA THR A 86 -1.79 2.43 8.43
C THR A 86 -1.39 3.69 7.70
N VAL A 87 -0.10 4.04 7.70
CA VAL A 87 0.43 5.21 6.99
C VAL A 87 0.17 5.09 5.49
N THR A 88 0.38 3.91 4.91
CA THR A 88 0.12 3.66 3.49
C THR A 88 -1.36 3.79 3.15
N ILE A 89 -2.25 3.26 3.98
CA ILE A 89 -3.71 3.40 3.79
C ILE A 89 -4.11 4.87 3.77
N ILE A 90 -3.69 5.64 4.78
CA ILE A 90 -4.00 7.07 4.88
C ILE A 90 -3.45 7.84 3.67
N LEU A 91 -2.19 7.60 3.31
CA LEU A 91 -1.55 8.27 2.18
C LEU A 91 -2.26 7.95 0.86
N THR A 92 -2.63 6.69 0.63
CA THR A 92 -3.37 6.28 -0.58
C THR A 92 -4.75 6.88 -0.61
N MET A 93 -5.46 7.00 0.53
CA MET A 93 -6.75 7.69 0.61
C MET A 93 -6.62 9.16 0.25
N VAL A 94 -5.62 9.86 0.77
CA VAL A 94 -5.37 11.27 0.45
C VAL A 94 -5.05 11.44 -1.03
N LEU A 95 -4.12 10.66 -1.57
CA LEU A 95 -3.77 10.69 -2.99
C LEU A 95 -4.98 10.37 -3.88
N GLY A 96 -5.78 9.36 -3.51
CA GLY A 96 -6.99 9.00 -4.23
C GLY A 96 -8.01 10.15 -4.29
N ASN A 97 -8.22 10.85 -3.19
CA ASN A 97 -9.14 12.00 -3.16
C ASN A 97 -8.61 13.20 -3.97
N VAL A 98 -7.29 13.36 -4.10
CA VAL A 98 -6.70 14.44 -4.88
C VAL A 98 -6.66 14.12 -6.38
N MET A 99 -6.37 12.87 -6.74
CA MET A 99 -6.11 12.48 -8.13
C MET A 99 -7.35 11.98 -8.88
N VAL A 100 -8.38 11.55 -8.16
CA VAL A 100 -9.62 11.04 -8.74
C VAL A 100 -10.70 12.09 -8.60
N SER A 101 -11.10 12.70 -9.71
CA SER A 101 -12.03 13.83 -9.75
C SER A 101 -13.48 13.44 -10.06
N SER A 102 -13.84 12.18 -9.94
CA SER A 102 -15.20 11.72 -10.20
C SER A 102 -16.20 12.22 -9.14
N THR A 103 -17.44 12.44 -9.55
CA THR A 103 -18.56 12.80 -8.66
C THR A 103 -19.46 11.60 -8.31
N LEU A 104 -19.07 10.40 -8.70
CA LEU A 104 -19.83 9.18 -8.41
C LEU A 104 -19.77 8.82 -6.92
N LYS A 105 -20.93 8.48 -6.33
CA LYS A 105 -21.01 8.06 -4.92
C LYS A 105 -20.13 6.85 -4.59
N GLU A 106 -19.84 6.00 -5.58
CA GLU A 106 -19.01 4.79 -5.41
C GLU A 106 -17.49 5.11 -5.35
N GLN A 107 -17.06 6.32 -5.73
CA GLN A 107 -15.64 6.70 -5.76
C GLN A 107 -14.92 6.41 -4.44
N MET A 108 -15.49 6.84 -3.32
CA MET A 108 -14.89 6.64 -2.00
C MET A 108 -14.73 5.15 -1.66
N GLY A 109 -15.69 4.33 -2.07
CA GLY A 109 -15.62 2.87 -1.89
C GLY A 109 -14.47 2.23 -2.67
N PHE A 110 -14.20 2.69 -3.90
CA PHE A 110 -13.05 2.23 -4.69
C PHE A 110 -11.72 2.68 -4.07
N ILE A 111 -11.61 3.95 -3.70
CA ILE A 111 -10.41 4.49 -3.05
C ILE A 111 -10.11 3.74 -1.75
N LEU A 112 -11.12 3.48 -0.92
CA LEU A 112 -10.94 2.73 0.33
C LEU A 112 -10.43 1.30 0.08
N ARG A 113 -11.00 0.58 -0.89
CA ARG A 113 -10.55 -0.78 -1.24
C ARG A 113 -9.11 -0.79 -1.73
N ILE A 114 -8.75 0.12 -2.63
CA ILE A 114 -7.38 0.27 -3.13
C ILE A 114 -6.42 0.60 -1.97
N SER A 115 -6.82 1.47 -1.06
CA SER A 115 -6.01 1.85 0.09
C SER A 115 -5.74 0.66 1.02
N LEU A 116 -6.75 -0.17 1.29
CA LEU A 116 -6.58 -1.40 2.09
C LEU A 116 -5.64 -2.39 1.42
N ILE A 117 -5.78 -2.58 0.11
CA ILE A 117 -4.90 -3.45 -0.68
C ILE A 117 -3.45 -2.93 -0.64
N ASN A 118 -3.25 -1.61 -0.77
CA ASN A 118 -1.93 -1.00 -0.67
C ASN A 118 -1.31 -1.15 0.72
N GLY A 119 -2.10 -1.09 1.78
CA GLY A 119 -1.63 -1.39 3.13
C GLY A 119 -1.08 -2.82 3.25
N LEU A 120 -1.75 -3.80 2.62
CA LEU A 120 -1.28 -5.18 2.55
C LEU A 120 0.01 -5.30 1.73
N TYR A 121 0.09 -4.66 0.57
CA TYR A 121 1.30 -4.65 -0.26
C TYR A 121 2.48 -4.01 0.47
N ALA A 122 2.27 -2.87 1.13
CA ALA A 122 3.31 -2.22 1.93
C ALA A 122 3.81 -3.12 3.06
N SER A 123 2.91 -3.87 3.72
CA SER A 123 3.27 -4.85 4.74
C SER A 123 4.13 -5.99 4.17
N ALA A 124 3.76 -6.51 3.00
CA ALA A 124 4.51 -7.56 2.32
C ALA A 124 5.92 -7.06 1.89
N VAL A 125 6.01 -5.87 1.32
CA VAL A 125 7.29 -5.25 0.96
C VAL A 125 8.15 -5.00 2.18
N TYR A 126 7.57 -4.47 3.28
CA TYR A 126 8.27 -4.30 4.56
C TYR A 126 8.83 -5.64 5.06
N PHE A 127 8.04 -6.72 4.99
CA PHE A 127 8.47 -8.06 5.37
C PHE A 127 9.67 -8.53 4.53
N ILE A 128 9.59 -8.38 3.19
CA ILE A 128 10.66 -8.76 2.28
C ILE A 128 11.95 -7.99 2.60
N ILE A 129 11.86 -6.68 2.79
CA ILE A 129 13.01 -5.83 3.12
C ILE A 129 13.58 -6.23 4.48
N SER A 130 12.72 -6.50 5.48
CA SER A 130 13.16 -6.98 6.79
C SER A 130 13.91 -8.30 6.68
N PHE A 131 13.42 -9.23 5.85
CA PHE A 131 14.09 -10.51 5.58
C PHE A 131 15.47 -10.29 4.95
N VAL A 132 15.58 -9.43 3.95
CA VAL A 132 16.85 -9.09 3.30
C VAL A 132 17.82 -8.48 4.32
N ILE A 133 17.40 -7.46 5.08
CA ILE A 133 18.26 -6.78 6.05
C ILE A 133 18.73 -7.74 7.16
N CYS A 134 17.86 -8.64 7.63
CA CYS A 134 18.24 -9.63 8.65
C CYS A 134 19.32 -10.59 8.18
N ASN A 135 19.40 -10.87 6.88
CA ASN A 135 20.35 -11.83 6.30
C ASN A 135 21.61 -11.17 5.70
N LEU A 136 21.66 -9.85 5.59
CA LEU A 136 22.86 -9.11 5.19
C LEU A 136 23.84 -8.93 6.36
N PRO A 137 25.14 -8.84 6.08
CA PRO A 137 26.19 -8.55 7.08
C PRO A 137 26.21 -7.05 7.45
N VAL A 138 25.09 -6.52 7.94
CA VAL A 138 24.97 -5.11 8.35
C VAL A 138 25.15 -4.96 9.85
N PRO A 139 25.87 -3.94 10.33
CA PRO A 139 26.04 -3.63 11.74
C PRO A 139 24.74 -3.05 12.31
N THR A 140 23.79 -3.90 12.60
CA THR A 140 22.55 -3.52 13.28
C THR A 140 22.36 -4.36 14.54
N ASN A 141 22.02 -3.70 15.63
CA ASN A 141 21.66 -4.35 16.89
C ASN A 141 20.19 -4.83 16.89
N ALA A 142 19.48 -4.71 15.76
CA ALA A 142 18.09 -5.12 15.63
C ALA A 142 17.93 -6.63 15.88
N TYR A 143 16.81 -7.00 16.48
CA TYR A 143 16.45 -8.39 16.63
C TYR A 143 16.25 -9.05 15.27
N ARG A 144 17.14 -9.96 14.92
CA ARG A 144 17.19 -10.61 13.61
C ARG A 144 16.48 -11.97 13.63
N PHE A 145 15.21 -12.00 14.00
CA PHE A 145 14.48 -13.29 14.09
C PHE A 145 14.23 -13.93 12.71
N LEU A 146 14.31 -13.15 11.62
CA LEU A 146 14.23 -13.65 10.25
C LEU A 146 15.59 -14.12 9.68
N LYS A 147 16.64 -14.18 10.50
CA LYS A 147 17.96 -14.64 10.06
C LYS A 147 17.93 -16.15 9.83
N ILE A 148 18.34 -16.58 8.63
CA ILE A 148 18.53 -17.98 8.27
C ILE A 148 19.91 -18.43 8.77
N GLY A 149 19.99 -19.54 9.47
CA GLY A 149 21.23 -20.09 10.01
C GLY A 149 21.71 -19.34 11.25
N LYS A 150 21.24 -19.78 12.42
CA LYS A 150 21.84 -19.48 13.71
C LYS A 150 23.04 -20.37 13.95
#